data_a085182ab2d41486b6e008be8f969a24
#
_entry.id   a085182ab2d41486b6e008be8f969a24
#
_cell.length_a   1.000
_cell.length_b   1.000
_cell.length_c   1.000
_cell.angle_alpha   90.00
_cell.angle_beta   90.00
_cell.angle_gamma   90.00
#
_symmetry.space_group_name_H-M   'P 1'
#
loop_
_entity.id
_entity.type
_entity.pdbx_description
1 polymer ?
#
loop_
_entity_poly.entity_id
_entity_poly.type
_entity_poly.pdbx_seq_one_letter_code
_entity_poly.pdbx_strand_id
1 'polypeptide(L)'
;MKTILFLLLSLQLCAQKYCVQVCATRNPELLRPEMISILPDTALVEQSGEWFRILFVYNSYEEAMIYHTSWLKQWHGAIIVKRTDEQILKLTKLFSEL
;
A
#
# COMPACT_ATOMS: atom_id res chain seq x y z
N MET A 1 -26.22 16.43 20.15
CA MET A 1 -24.96 17.03 19.68
C MET A 1 -23.74 16.17 19.98
N LYS A 2 -23.55 15.71 21.22
CA LYS A 2 -22.38 14.89 21.56
C LYS A 2 -22.31 13.60 20.74
N THR A 3 -23.47 13.00 20.48
CA THR A 3 -23.53 11.75 19.71
C THR A 3 -23.08 11.94 18.26
N ILE A 4 -23.49 13.06 17.65
CA ILE A 4 -23.11 13.37 16.26
C ILE A 4 -21.61 13.63 16.17
N LEU A 5 -21.06 14.39 17.11
CA LEU A 5 -19.62 14.66 17.14
C LEU A 5 -18.82 13.38 17.29
N PHE A 6 -19.29 12.46 18.14
CA PHE A 6 -18.66 11.18 18.33
C PHE A 6 -18.65 10.33 17.04
N LEU A 7 -19.77 10.33 16.32
CA LEU A 7 -19.86 9.62 15.04
C LEU A 7 -18.89 10.18 14.01
N LEU A 8 -18.73 11.51 13.95
CA LEU A 8 -17.78 12.13 13.04
C LEU A 8 -16.34 11.74 13.37
N LEU A 9 -16.00 11.71 14.65
CA LEU A 9 -14.68 11.26 15.06
C LEU A 9 -14.46 9.79 14.72
N SER A 10 -15.46 8.95 14.90
CA SER A 10 -15.38 7.53 14.55
C SER A 10 -15.15 7.34 13.06
N LEU A 11 -15.85 8.13 12.21
CA LEU A 11 -15.66 8.06 10.77
C LEU A 11 -14.24 8.48 10.37
N GLN A 12 -13.69 9.49 11.02
CA GLN A 12 -12.31 9.91 10.76
C GLN A 12 -11.30 8.84 11.17
N LEU A 13 -11.52 8.19 12.31
CA LEU A 13 -10.67 7.11 12.79
C LEU A 13 -10.74 5.87 11.90
N CYS A 14 -11.85 5.70 11.18
CA CYS A 14 -12.06 4.59 10.26
C CYS A 14 -11.67 4.94 8.83
N ALA A 15 -11.01 6.08 8.61
CA ALA A 15 -10.57 6.49 7.28
C ALA A 15 -9.66 5.42 6.66
N GLN A 16 -9.93 5.09 5.41
CA GLN A 16 -9.19 4.08 4.69
C GLN A 16 -8.67 4.66 3.39
N LYS A 17 -7.53 4.13 2.96
CA LYS A 17 -6.97 4.44 1.65
C LYS A 17 -6.93 3.18 0.81
N TYR A 18 -6.84 3.36 -0.48
CA TYR A 18 -6.76 2.27 -1.43
C TYR A 18 -5.32 2.16 -1.90
N CYS A 19 -4.80 0.95 -1.89
CA CYS A 19 -3.43 0.68 -2.27
C CYS A 19 -3.40 -0.31 -3.42
N VAL A 20 -2.41 -0.19 -4.29
CA VAL A 20 -2.13 -1.24 -5.26
C VAL A 20 -0.97 -2.08 -4.72
N GLN A 21 -1.25 -3.35 -4.48
CA GLN A 21 -0.25 -4.33 -4.08
C GLN A 21 0.31 -4.96 -5.34
N VAL A 22 1.56 -4.64 -5.67
CA VAL A 22 2.17 -5.14 -6.90
C VAL A 22 2.85 -6.49 -6.71
N CYS A 23 3.30 -6.78 -5.50
CA CYS A 23 4.07 -8.00 -5.25
C CYS A 23 3.84 -8.45 -3.80
N ALA A 24 3.81 -9.77 -3.59
CA ALA A 24 3.82 -10.37 -2.28
C ALA A 24 4.76 -11.58 -2.31
N THR A 25 5.65 -11.68 -1.33
CA THR A 25 6.63 -12.76 -1.29
C THR A 25 7.00 -13.12 0.14
N ARG A 26 7.34 -14.37 0.38
CA ARG A 26 7.92 -14.83 1.64
C ARG A 26 9.44 -14.73 1.64
N ASN A 27 10.03 -14.50 0.46
CA ASN A 27 11.47 -14.47 0.32
C ASN A 27 11.95 -13.04 0.18
N PRO A 28 12.53 -12.43 1.24
CA PRO A 28 13.00 -11.05 1.20
C PRO A 28 14.11 -10.81 0.18
N GLU A 29 14.77 -11.85 -0.28
CA GLU A 29 15.80 -11.70 -1.31
C GLU A 29 15.22 -11.24 -2.65
N LEU A 30 13.93 -11.51 -2.89
CA LEU A 30 13.27 -11.04 -4.10
C LEU A 30 12.99 -9.54 -4.08
N LEU A 31 13.25 -8.87 -2.95
CA LEU A 31 13.07 -7.42 -2.82
C LEU A 31 14.37 -6.65 -3.06
N ARG A 32 15.34 -7.27 -3.72
CA ARG A 32 16.60 -6.60 -4.03
C ARG A 32 16.39 -5.43 -4.98
N PRO A 33 17.17 -4.35 -4.82
CA PRO A 33 17.03 -3.17 -5.68
C PRO A 33 17.15 -3.49 -7.17
N GLU A 34 18.01 -4.42 -7.55
CA GLU A 34 18.21 -4.79 -8.96
C GLU A 34 16.97 -5.42 -9.59
N MET A 35 16.13 -6.09 -8.79
CA MET A 35 14.88 -6.71 -9.27
C MET A 35 13.70 -5.75 -9.26
N ILE A 36 13.77 -4.73 -8.41
CA ILE A 36 12.69 -3.79 -8.20
C ILE A 36 13.08 -2.37 -8.58
N SER A 37 14.18 -2.22 -9.29
CA SER A 37 14.74 -0.91 -9.68
C SER A 37 13.79 -0.10 -10.55
N ILE A 38 12.81 -0.75 -11.17
CA ILE A 38 11.79 -0.06 -11.99
C ILE A 38 10.71 0.58 -11.14
N LEU A 39 10.67 0.28 -9.82
CA LEU A 39 9.66 0.84 -8.93
C LEU A 39 10.03 2.26 -8.50
N PRO A 40 9.05 3.17 -8.44
CA PRO A 40 9.32 4.53 -7.97
C PRO A 40 9.65 4.58 -6.47
N ASP A 41 10.21 5.71 -6.04
CA ASP A 41 10.62 5.93 -4.65
C ASP A 41 9.47 5.85 -3.65
N THR A 42 8.23 5.93 -4.14
CA THR A 42 7.04 5.86 -3.31
C THR A 42 6.67 4.44 -2.88
N ALA A 43 7.43 3.45 -3.32
CA ALA A 43 7.18 2.06 -2.94
C ALA A 43 7.30 1.85 -1.44
N LEU A 44 6.28 1.22 -0.85
CA LEU A 44 6.23 0.93 0.58
C LEU A 44 6.21 -0.58 0.79
N VAL A 45 6.81 -1.04 1.87
CA VAL A 45 6.85 -2.45 2.23
C VAL A 45 5.98 -2.68 3.46
N GLU A 46 5.07 -3.63 3.35
CA GLU A 46 4.29 -4.12 4.47
C GLU A 46 4.77 -5.51 4.82
N GLN A 47 5.15 -5.71 6.09
CA GLN A 47 5.51 -7.03 6.59
C GLN A 47 4.38 -7.55 7.47
N SER A 48 3.83 -8.70 7.11
CA SER A 48 2.76 -9.33 7.84
C SER A 48 3.11 -10.81 8.02
N GLY A 49 3.58 -11.16 9.23
CA GLY A 49 4.12 -12.49 9.48
C GLY A 49 5.34 -12.74 8.61
N GLU A 50 5.28 -13.79 7.80
CA GLU A 50 6.36 -14.14 6.88
C GLU A 50 6.26 -13.46 5.52
N TRP A 51 5.17 -12.71 5.29
CA TRP A 51 4.91 -12.09 4.00
C TRP A 51 5.45 -10.68 3.93
N PHE A 52 6.08 -10.37 2.82
CA PHE A 52 6.49 -9.01 2.44
C PHE A 52 5.67 -8.60 1.23
N ARG A 53 5.01 -7.45 1.32
CA ARG A 53 4.18 -6.92 0.24
C ARG A 53 4.67 -5.53 -0.14
N ILE A 54 4.71 -5.27 -1.43
CA ILE A 54 5.05 -3.93 -1.93
C ILE A 54 3.76 -3.24 -2.31
N LEU A 55 3.52 -2.09 -1.71
CA LEU A 55 2.29 -1.34 -1.86
C LEU A 55 2.56 0.08 -2.35
N PHE A 56 1.61 0.60 -3.13
CA PHE A 56 1.54 2.02 -3.49
C PHE A 56 0.23 2.57 -2.98
N VAL A 57 0.27 3.68 -2.24
CA VAL A 57 -0.89 4.26 -1.58
C VAL A 57 -1.50 5.35 -2.47
N TYR A 58 -2.81 5.29 -2.66
CA TYR A 58 -3.58 6.27 -3.42
C TYR A 58 -4.72 6.81 -2.57
N ASN A 59 -5.16 8.03 -2.86
CA ASN A 59 -6.14 8.73 -2.02
C ASN A 59 -7.58 8.30 -2.29
N SER A 60 -7.87 7.74 -3.47
CA SER A 60 -9.22 7.34 -3.82
C SER A 60 -9.21 6.01 -4.57
N TYR A 61 -10.38 5.37 -4.60
CA TYR A 61 -10.56 4.12 -5.34
C TYR A 61 -10.36 4.34 -6.85
N GLU A 62 -10.87 5.46 -7.37
CA GLU A 62 -10.71 5.78 -8.79
C GLU A 62 -9.25 5.92 -9.18
N GLU A 63 -8.48 6.62 -8.34
CA GLU A 63 -7.04 6.78 -8.57
C GLU A 63 -6.34 5.43 -8.53
N ALA A 64 -6.66 4.61 -7.53
CA ALA A 64 -6.09 3.26 -7.40
C ALA A 64 -6.40 2.40 -8.63
N MET A 65 -7.62 2.50 -9.16
CA MET A 65 -8.01 1.74 -10.36
C MET A 65 -7.18 2.13 -11.57
N ILE A 66 -6.94 3.42 -11.76
CA ILE A 66 -6.15 3.92 -12.89
C ILE A 66 -4.72 3.34 -12.82
N TYR A 67 -4.10 3.44 -11.65
CA TYR A 67 -2.74 2.92 -11.47
C TYR A 67 -2.68 1.40 -11.46
N HIS A 68 -3.71 0.74 -10.95
CA HIS A 68 -3.79 -0.71 -10.98
C HIS A 68 -3.74 -1.23 -12.43
N THR A 69 -4.49 -0.61 -13.32
CA THR A 69 -4.48 -0.97 -14.74
C THR A 69 -3.08 -0.83 -15.32
N SER A 70 -2.38 0.25 -14.96
CA SER A 70 -1.02 0.48 -15.40
C SER A 70 -0.05 -0.56 -14.83
N TRP A 71 -0.15 -0.87 -13.54
CA TRP A 71 0.72 -1.83 -12.88
C TRP A 71 0.54 -3.26 -13.37
N LEU A 72 -0.68 -3.63 -13.78
CA LEU A 72 -0.95 -4.97 -14.31
C LEU A 72 -0.12 -5.31 -15.53
N LYS A 73 0.34 -4.32 -16.28
CA LYS A 73 1.18 -4.53 -17.45
C LYS A 73 2.54 -5.09 -17.08
N GLN A 74 3.04 -4.74 -15.89
CA GLN A 74 4.35 -5.16 -15.40
C GLN A 74 4.24 -6.23 -14.33
N TRP A 75 3.18 -6.18 -13.53
CA TRP A 75 2.97 -7.05 -12.38
C TRP A 75 1.59 -7.70 -12.52
N HIS A 76 1.55 -8.88 -13.13
CA HIS A 76 0.29 -9.56 -13.45
C HIS A 76 -0.57 -9.90 -12.23
N GLY A 77 0.05 -10.01 -11.07
CA GLY A 77 -0.65 -10.29 -9.82
C GLY A 77 -1.07 -9.06 -9.03
N ALA A 78 -0.94 -7.86 -9.59
CA ALA A 78 -1.28 -6.63 -8.88
C ALA A 78 -2.76 -6.59 -8.53
N ILE A 79 -3.07 -6.25 -7.29
CA ILE A 79 -4.44 -6.16 -6.78
C ILE A 79 -4.63 -4.87 -5.99
N ILE A 80 -5.89 -4.43 -5.89
CA ILE A 80 -6.25 -3.29 -5.04
C ILE A 80 -6.61 -3.82 -3.66
N VAL A 81 -5.99 -3.25 -2.62
CA VAL A 81 -6.26 -3.60 -1.24
C VAL A 81 -6.58 -2.34 -0.45
N LYS A 82 -7.29 -2.50 0.66
CA LYS A 82 -7.61 -1.38 1.56
C LYS A 82 -6.69 -1.42 2.76
N ARG A 83 -6.25 -0.22 3.19
CA ARG A 83 -5.48 -0.08 4.43
C ARG A 83 -5.95 1.16 5.17
N THR A 84 -6.05 1.05 6.49
CA THR A 84 -6.35 2.22 7.34
C THR A 84 -5.14 3.14 7.39
N ASP A 85 -5.37 4.40 7.76
CA ASP A 85 -4.25 5.33 7.94
C ASP A 85 -3.26 4.82 8.98
N GLU A 86 -3.74 4.17 10.02
CA GLU A 86 -2.88 3.58 11.04
C GLU A 86 -1.98 2.49 10.48
N GLN A 87 -2.55 1.62 9.63
CA GLN A 87 -1.76 0.56 8.98
C GLN A 87 -0.70 1.17 8.06
N ILE A 88 -1.04 2.22 7.34
CA ILE A 88 -0.12 2.90 6.42
C ILE A 88 1.06 3.50 7.17
N LEU A 89 0.83 4.07 8.36
CA LEU A 89 1.90 4.64 9.17
C LEU A 89 2.95 3.61 9.59
N LYS A 90 2.59 2.33 9.59
CA LYS A 90 3.51 1.24 9.94
C LYS A 90 4.33 0.74 8.75
N LEU A 91 4.05 1.24 7.55
CA LEU A 91 4.78 0.82 6.36
C LEU A 91 6.14 1.48 6.29
N THR A 92 7.11 0.78 5.70
CA THR A 92 8.48 1.25 5.57
C THR A 92 8.75 1.56 4.10
N LYS A 93 9.50 2.62 3.85
CA LYS A 93 9.90 2.93 2.48
C LYS A 93 10.91 1.89 2.00
N LEU A 94 10.66 1.33 0.83
CA LEU A 94 11.52 0.28 0.28
C LEU A 94 12.96 0.75 0.08
N PHE A 95 13.15 2.01 -0.30
CA PHE A 95 14.46 2.56 -0.61
C PHE A 95 15.02 3.48 0.47
N SER A 96 14.48 3.44 1.68
CA SER A 96 14.88 4.39 2.73
C SER A 96 16.27 4.14 3.31
N GLU A 97 16.82 2.96 3.13
CA GLU A 97 18.11 2.58 3.69
C GLU A 97 19.25 2.62 2.68
N LEU A 98 19.03 3.20 1.55
CA LEU A 98 20.05 3.33 0.52
C LEU A 98 20.96 4.53 0.74
#